data_afcbb84fd0dfea89658c8c6219764985
#
_entry.id   afcbb84fd0dfea89658c8c6219764985
#
_cell.length_a   1.000
_cell.length_b   1.000
_cell.length_c   1.000
_cell.angle_alpha   90.00
_cell.angle_beta   90.00
_cell.angle_gamma   90.00
#
_symmetry.space_group_name_H-M   'P 1'
#
loop_
_entity.id
_entity.type
_entity.pdbx_description
1 polymer ?
#
loop_
_entity_poly.entity_id
_entity_poly.type
_entity_poly.pdbx_seq_one_letter_code
_entity_poly.pdbx_strand_id
1 'polypeptide(L)'
;MCSLFGLIDFKECLSTHTKNKILNTLARECQVRGTDATGIAYSFNGRLRIYKRPLPARKMKIHIPHGVNVVMGHTRMTTQGNAQINQNNHPFLGHADGSSYAPCQGL
;
A
#
# COMPACT_ATOMS: atom_id res chain seq x y z
N MET A 1 -0.94 2.00 16.39
CA MET A 1 0.16 1.24 15.79
C MET A 1 -0.10 0.98 14.32
N CYS A 2 0.94 1.05 13.49
CA CYS A 2 0.80 0.86 12.05
C CYS A 2 1.53 -0.40 11.61
N SER A 3 1.20 -0.91 10.43
CA SER A 3 1.87 -2.08 9.89
C SER A 3 2.23 -1.86 8.43
N LEU A 4 3.34 -2.44 8.01
CA LEU A 4 3.82 -2.42 6.63
C LEU A 4 3.73 -3.82 6.04
N PHE A 5 3.40 -3.90 4.77
CA PHE A 5 3.47 -5.14 4.01
C PHE A 5 3.97 -4.83 2.61
N GLY A 6 4.38 -5.85 1.89
CA GLY A 6 4.87 -5.63 0.54
C GLY A 6 5.10 -6.92 -0.20
N LEU A 7 5.37 -6.78 -1.51
CA LEU A 7 5.63 -7.89 -2.40
C LEU A 7 6.66 -7.47 -3.42
N ILE A 8 7.67 -8.31 -3.61
CA ILE A 8 8.68 -8.14 -4.66
C ILE A 8 8.77 -9.44 -5.44
N ASP A 9 8.54 -9.37 -6.75
CA ASP A 9 8.63 -10.53 -7.65
C ASP A 9 9.71 -10.26 -8.69
N PHE A 10 10.97 -10.49 -8.31
CA PHE A 10 12.13 -10.17 -9.15
C PHE A 10 12.13 -10.88 -10.51
N LYS A 11 11.61 -12.10 -10.57
CA LYS A 11 11.66 -12.93 -11.77
C LYS A 11 10.34 -12.98 -12.52
N GLU A 12 9.39 -12.18 -12.12
CA GLU A 12 8.03 -12.17 -12.69
C GLU A 12 7.41 -13.58 -12.71
N CYS A 13 7.63 -14.34 -11.64
CA CYS A 13 7.17 -15.72 -11.53
C CYS A 13 5.70 -15.86 -11.18
N LEU A 14 5.09 -14.79 -10.62
CA LEU A 14 3.71 -14.83 -10.14
C LEU A 14 2.77 -14.18 -11.16
N SER A 15 1.59 -14.79 -11.32
CA SER A 15 0.53 -14.16 -12.10
C SER A 15 -0.03 -12.94 -11.38
N THR A 16 -0.64 -12.02 -12.11
CA THR A 16 -1.30 -10.86 -11.53
C THR A 16 -2.38 -11.26 -10.54
N HIS A 17 -3.17 -12.29 -10.85
CA HIS A 17 -4.18 -12.83 -9.95
C HIS A 17 -3.57 -13.29 -8.63
N THR A 18 -2.46 -14.02 -8.68
CA THR A 18 -1.75 -14.50 -7.49
C THR A 18 -1.20 -13.33 -6.67
N LYS A 19 -0.61 -12.33 -7.31
CA LYS A 19 -0.12 -11.13 -6.64
C LYS A 19 -1.23 -10.39 -5.91
N ASN A 20 -2.37 -10.19 -6.55
CA ASN A 20 -3.53 -9.54 -5.93
C ASN A 20 -4.04 -10.33 -4.74
N LYS A 21 -4.10 -11.64 -4.85
CA LYS A 21 -4.51 -12.52 -3.75
C LYS A 21 -3.56 -12.41 -2.56
N ILE A 22 -2.25 -12.43 -2.80
CA ILE A 22 -1.23 -12.28 -1.77
C ILE A 22 -1.36 -10.92 -1.08
N LEU A 23 -1.47 -9.84 -1.85
CA LEU A 23 -1.57 -8.49 -1.30
C LEU A 23 -2.82 -8.30 -0.44
N ASN A 24 -3.96 -8.80 -0.89
CA ASN A 24 -5.20 -8.73 -0.10
C ASN A 24 -5.09 -9.55 1.18
N THR A 25 -4.44 -10.71 1.15
CA THR A 25 -4.21 -11.54 2.32
C THR A 25 -3.28 -10.82 3.31
N LEU A 26 -2.15 -10.29 2.84
CA LEU A 26 -1.21 -9.55 3.67
C LEU A 26 -1.87 -8.33 4.32
N ALA A 27 -2.64 -7.56 3.55
CA ALA A 27 -3.33 -6.39 4.06
C ALA A 27 -4.31 -6.76 5.18
N ARG A 28 -5.07 -7.84 5.00
CA ARG A 28 -5.99 -8.32 6.04
C ARG A 28 -5.28 -8.80 7.29
N GLU A 29 -4.15 -9.50 7.14
CA GLU A 29 -3.34 -9.91 8.29
C GLU A 29 -2.75 -8.71 9.03
N CYS A 30 -2.35 -7.68 8.30
CA CYS A 30 -1.78 -6.46 8.88
C CYS A 30 -2.83 -5.55 9.53
N GLN A 31 -4.12 -5.69 9.19
CA GLN A 31 -5.15 -4.77 9.69
C GLN A 31 -5.36 -4.86 11.21
N VAL A 32 -4.94 -5.94 11.86
CA VAL A 32 -5.00 -6.05 13.32
C VAL A 32 -4.23 -4.92 14.02
N ARG A 33 -3.26 -4.31 13.33
CA ARG A 33 -2.44 -3.21 13.84
C ARG A 33 -2.86 -1.85 13.28
N GLY A 34 -3.87 -1.81 12.41
CA GLY A 34 -4.32 -0.56 11.84
C GLY A 34 -5.59 -0.74 11.04
N THR A 35 -6.73 -0.29 11.61
CA THR A 35 -8.05 -0.43 10.97
C THR A 35 -8.60 0.90 10.46
N ASP A 36 -7.86 2.00 10.64
CA ASP A 36 -8.35 3.34 10.29
C ASP A 36 -8.18 3.66 8.81
N ALA A 37 -7.09 3.17 8.21
CA ALA A 37 -6.81 3.42 6.80
C ALA A 37 -5.90 2.33 6.23
N THR A 38 -5.98 2.14 4.93
CA THR A 38 -5.14 1.19 4.17
C THR A 38 -4.68 1.87 2.88
N GLY A 39 -3.41 1.67 2.53
CA GLY A 39 -2.85 2.23 1.31
C GLY A 39 -1.81 1.31 0.69
N ILE A 40 -1.65 1.45 -0.62
CA ILE A 40 -0.59 0.77 -1.38
C ILE A 40 0.10 1.76 -2.30
N ALA A 41 1.33 1.45 -2.65
CA ALA A 41 2.10 2.16 -3.65
C ALA A 41 2.81 1.16 -4.55
N TYR A 42 2.83 1.44 -5.84
CA TYR A 42 3.52 0.61 -6.83
C TYR A 42 3.93 1.47 -8.03
N SER A 43 4.89 0.97 -8.80
CA SER A 43 5.32 1.61 -10.03
C SER A 43 4.66 0.91 -11.22
N PHE A 44 4.07 1.69 -12.11
CA PHE A 44 3.42 1.17 -13.33
C PHE A 44 3.68 2.13 -14.48
N ASN A 45 4.21 1.60 -15.60
CA ASN A 45 4.57 2.39 -16.78
C ASN A 45 5.49 3.58 -16.45
N GLY A 46 6.48 3.35 -15.57
CA GLY A 46 7.43 4.38 -15.17
C GLY A 46 6.88 5.45 -14.24
N ARG A 47 5.66 5.28 -13.75
CA ARG A 47 5.02 6.23 -12.81
C ARG A 47 4.70 5.56 -11.50
N LEU A 48 4.93 6.29 -10.42
CA LEU A 48 4.51 5.87 -9.09
C LEU A 48 3.00 6.06 -8.94
N ARG A 49 2.32 5.00 -8.54
CA ARG A 49 0.88 5.00 -8.27
C ARG A 49 0.66 4.79 -6.78
N ILE A 50 -0.22 5.59 -6.19
CA ILE A 50 -0.61 5.47 -4.79
C ILE A 50 -2.12 5.33 -4.74
N TYR A 51 -2.60 4.29 -4.06
CA TYR A 51 -4.02 4.07 -3.82
C TYR A 51 -4.22 3.89 -2.33
N LYS A 52 -4.97 4.78 -1.72
CA LYS A 52 -5.23 4.75 -0.28
C LYS A 52 -6.65 5.18 0.02
N ARG A 53 -7.22 4.58 1.08
CA ARG A 53 -8.58 4.87 1.52
C ARG A 53 -8.65 4.87 3.05
N PRO A 54 -9.52 5.70 3.65
CA PRO A 54 -9.76 5.70 5.10
C PRO A 54 -10.67 4.52 5.49
N LEU A 55 -10.23 3.31 5.16
CA LEU A 55 -10.98 2.07 5.38
C LEU A 55 -10.04 0.99 5.91
N PRO A 56 -10.56 0.05 6.74
CA PRO A 56 -9.78 -1.12 7.09
C PRO A 56 -9.57 -2.02 5.87
N ALA A 57 -8.51 -2.82 5.90
CA ALA A 57 -8.13 -3.67 4.76
C ALA A 57 -9.25 -4.62 4.32
N ARG A 58 -10.06 -5.11 5.25
CA ARG A 58 -11.17 -6.01 4.94
C ARG A 58 -12.24 -5.35 4.05
N LYS A 59 -12.31 -4.01 4.04
CA LYS A 59 -13.27 -3.23 3.24
C LYS A 59 -12.64 -2.66 1.97
N MET A 60 -11.35 -2.83 1.79
CA MET A 60 -10.61 -2.34 0.64
C MET A 60 -10.12 -3.51 -0.19
N LYS A 61 -10.45 -3.52 -1.47
CA LYS A 61 -9.95 -4.54 -2.39
C LYS A 61 -8.73 -4.01 -3.13
N ILE A 62 -7.59 -4.63 -2.91
CA ILE A 62 -6.36 -4.27 -3.61
C ILE A 62 -6.36 -4.94 -4.97
N HIS A 63 -6.13 -4.16 -6.00
CA HIS A 63 -6.04 -4.65 -7.38
C HIS A 63 -4.92 -3.90 -8.10
N ILE A 64 -3.85 -4.60 -8.40
CA ILE A 64 -2.73 -4.05 -9.17
C ILE A 64 -2.83 -4.48 -10.63
N PRO A 65 -2.37 -3.64 -11.58
CA PRO A 65 -2.36 -4.04 -12.99
C PRO A 65 -1.29 -5.08 -13.30
N HIS A 66 -1.41 -5.70 -14.46
CA HIS A 66 -0.43 -6.66 -14.96
C HIS A 66 0.93 -5.97 -15.15
N GLY A 67 2.01 -6.68 -14.82
CA GLY A 67 3.36 -6.19 -14.99
C GLY A 67 3.95 -5.46 -13.79
N VAL A 68 3.20 -5.28 -12.72
CA VAL A 68 3.70 -4.68 -11.48
C VAL A 68 4.41 -5.75 -10.65
N ASN A 69 5.68 -5.52 -10.30
CA ASN A 69 6.52 -6.50 -9.61
C ASN A 69 6.99 -6.04 -8.23
N VAL A 70 6.74 -4.79 -7.87
CA VAL A 70 7.10 -4.24 -6.55
C VAL A 70 5.90 -3.45 -6.02
N VAL A 71 5.41 -3.85 -4.88
CA VAL A 71 4.27 -3.19 -4.21
C VAL A 71 4.60 -3.03 -2.73
N MET A 72 4.30 -1.85 -2.20
CA MET A 72 4.40 -1.56 -0.78
C MET A 72 3.03 -1.17 -0.25
N GLY A 73 2.71 -1.62 0.95
CA GLY A 73 1.44 -1.32 1.59
C GLY A 73 1.57 -0.90 3.04
N HIS A 74 0.52 -0.28 3.54
CA HIS A 74 0.46 0.26 4.89
C HIS A 74 -0.96 0.18 5.44
N THR A 75 -1.08 -0.28 6.68
CA THR A 75 -2.33 -0.17 7.44
C THR A 75 -2.09 0.78 8.61
N ARG A 76 -3.01 1.71 8.81
CA ARG A 76 -2.85 2.79 9.78
C ARG A 76 -3.83 2.67 10.93
N MET A 77 -3.30 2.85 12.15
CA MET A 77 -4.08 3.22 13.32
C MET A 77 -3.71 4.66 13.66
N THR A 78 -4.69 5.54 13.73
CA THR A 78 -4.47 6.97 13.88
C THR A 78 -3.79 7.29 15.21
N THR A 79 -2.58 7.81 15.14
CA THR A 79 -1.86 8.38 16.28
C THR A 79 -1.64 9.88 16.10
N GLN A 80 -1.62 10.34 14.84
CA GLN A 80 -1.47 11.73 14.45
C GLN A 80 -2.38 12.02 13.27
N GLY A 81 -3.01 13.19 13.28
CA GLY A 81 -3.91 13.60 12.23
C GLY A 81 -5.21 12.82 12.24
N ASN A 82 -6.05 13.08 11.25
CA ASN A 82 -7.35 12.45 11.10
C ASN A 82 -7.33 11.49 9.91
N ALA A 83 -7.60 10.20 10.16
CA ALA A 83 -7.64 9.18 9.12
C ALA A 83 -8.72 9.46 8.05
N GLN A 84 -9.81 10.16 8.41
CA GLN A 84 -10.84 10.54 7.46
C GLN A 84 -10.33 11.54 6.41
N ILE A 85 -9.27 12.28 6.72
CA ILE A 85 -8.56 13.08 5.73
C ILE A 85 -7.55 12.17 5.06
N ASN A 86 -7.88 11.67 3.86
CA ASN A 86 -7.09 10.66 3.18
C ASN A 86 -5.66 11.11 2.86
N GLN A 87 -5.41 12.41 2.77
CA GLN A 87 -4.07 12.95 2.57
C GLN A 87 -3.11 12.65 3.72
N ASN A 88 -3.64 12.43 4.93
CA ASN A 88 -2.85 12.07 6.10
C ASN A 88 -2.48 10.58 6.14
N ASN A 89 -3.08 9.76 5.28
CA ASN A 89 -2.86 8.32 5.28
C ASN A 89 -1.63 7.95 4.43
N HIS A 90 -0.92 6.91 4.85
CA HIS A 90 0.23 6.40 4.12
C HIS A 90 -0.19 5.44 2.99
N PRO A 91 0.59 5.33 1.94
CA PRO A 91 1.84 6.04 1.69
C PRO A 91 1.62 7.48 1.20
N PHE A 92 2.63 8.31 1.36
CA PHE A 92 2.65 9.67 0.80
C PHE A 92 3.37 9.69 -0.54
N LEU A 93 3.04 10.68 -1.38
CA LEU A 93 3.82 10.94 -2.58
C LEU A 93 4.95 11.90 -2.23
N GLY A 94 6.18 11.51 -2.51
CA GLY A 94 7.35 12.36 -2.35
C GLY A 94 8.14 12.48 -3.65
N HIS A 95 8.93 13.53 -3.76
CA HIS A 95 9.79 13.78 -4.91
C HIS A 95 11.18 14.17 -4.44
N ALA A 96 12.21 13.57 -5.06
CA ALA A 96 13.61 13.89 -4.80
C ALA A 96 14.42 13.66 -6.08
N ASP A 97 15.24 14.66 -6.46
CA ASP A 97 16.13 14.58 -7.63
C ASP A 97 15.43 14.13 -8.91
N GLY A 98 14.21 14.61 -9.13
CA GLY A 98 13.41 14.22 -10.30
C GLY A 98 12.75 12.85 -10.20
N SER A 99 12.94 12.13 -9.10
CA SER A 99 12.32 10.84 -8.85
C SER A 99 11.17 10.96 -7.87
N SER A 100 10.19 10.08 -8.01
CA SER A 100 9.05 9.98 -7.07
C SER A 100 9.27 8.80 -6.13
N TYR A 101 8.84 8.95 -4.87
CA TYR A 101 8.89 7.88 -3.90
C TYR A 101 7.66 7.92 -2.99
N ALA A 102 7.40 6.82 -2.28
CA ALA A 102 6.22 6.69 -1.43
C ALA A 102 6.66 6.27 -0.01
N PRO A 103 6.96 7.24 0.86
CA PRO A 103 7.33 6.91 2.23
C PRO A 103 6.15 6.42 3.05
N CYS A 104 6.42 5.46 3.92
CA CYS A 104 5.49 4.96 4.92
C CYS A 104 6.18 4.92 6.27
N GLN A 105 5.39 5.04 7.33
CA GLN A 105 5.86 4.89 8.69
C GLN A 105 5.21 3.65 9.31
N GLY A 106 6.03 2.73 9.81
CA GLY A 106 5.58 1.52 10.51
C GLY A 106 6.04 1.54 11.95
N LEU A 107 5.12 1.30 12.86
CA LEU A 107 5.41 1.16 14.30
C LEU A 107 4.58 0.07 14.92
#